data_a6e14f8c7d369775daed5c0aac0273af
#
_entry.id   a6e14f8c7d369775daed5c0aac0273af
#
_cell.length_a   1.000
_cell.length_b   1.000
_cell.length_c   1.000
_cell.angle_alpha   90.00
_cell.angle_beta   90.00
_cell.angle_gamma   90.00
#
_symmetry.space_group_name_H-M   'P 1'
#
loop_
_entity.id
_entity.type
_entity.pdbx_description
1 polymer ?
#
loop_
_entity_poly.entity_id
_entity_poly.type
_entity_poly.pdbx_seq_one_letter_code
_entity_poly.pdbx_strand_id
1 'polypeptide(L)'
;MAWISTKSSLLVLISIFTIVISRTTIASDPDILSDFASPENQTSVDGNYFTYTAMRGIFQKSVDKCTTTKATKAEFPVLNGQGVSLAVLQFPPGSVNPPHYHSRATGLFLLLEGVLEVGFVDTKGVLYTQRLKTGDIFLFPKGLQHYQYNFDYKRKAVGVAALGGASPGTVTLPSSIFNSGISELVLAKSFKTDVKTIKKIKEATTTH
;
A
#
# COMPACT_ATOMS: atom_id res chain seq x y z
N MET A 1 46.66 -9.26 35.97
CA MET A 1 45.34 -8.65 36.19
C MET A 1 44.82 -7.73 35.02
N ALA A 2 45.66 -7.21 34.14
CA ALA A 2 45.26 -6.36 33.03
C ALA A 2 44.56 -7.06 31.84
N TRP A 3 44.70 -8.34 31.67
CA TRP A 3 44.19 -9.10 30.50
C TRP A 3 42.71 -9.43 30.54
N ILE A 4 42.10 -9.43 31.73
CA ILE A 4 40.66 -9.68 31.90
C ILE A 4 39.88 -8.39 31.61
N SER A 5 40.45 -7.24 31.85
CA SER A 5 39.83 -5.94 31.61
C SER A 5 39.61 -5.63 30.13
N THR A 6 40.57 -5.97 29.27
CA THR A 6 40.45 -5.72 27.78
C THR A 6 39.43 -6.61 27.10
N LYS A 7 39.30 -7.87 27.51
CA LYS A 7 38.28 -8.78 26.95
C LYS A 7 36.87 -8.35 27.38
N SER A 8 36.67 -7.93 28.61
CA SER A 8 35.40 -7.43 29.10
C SER A 8 35.00 -6.12 28.41
N SER A 9 35.95 -5.21 28.20
CA SER A 9 35.69 -3.96 27.45
C SER A 9 35.33 -4.21 26.00
N LEU A 10 35.98 -5.18 25.34
CA LEU A 10 35.66 -5.54 23.96
C LEU A 10 34.27 -6.17 23.85
N LEU A 11 33.87 -7.06 24.76
CA LEU A 11 32.55 -7.64 24.81
C LEU A 11 31.44 -6.59 25.03
N VAL A 12 31.68 -5.62 25.92
CA VAL A 12 30.75 -4.50 26.15
C VAL A 12 30.63 -3.65 24.89
N LEU A 13 31.72 -3.33 24.21
CA LEU A 13 31.69 -2.56 22.94
C LEU A 13 30.95 -3.32 21.84
N ILE A 14 31.17 -4.62 21.68
CA ILE A 14 30.45 -5.46 20.70
C ILE A 14 28.96 -5.52 21.05
N SER A 15 28.59 -5.65 22.32
CA SER A 15 27.21 -5.66 22.76
C SER A 15 26.51 -4.31 22.53
N ILE A 16 27.18 -3.19 22.79
CA ILE A 16 26.66 -1.86 22.48
C ILE A 16 26.49 -1.67 20.99
N PHE A 17 27.47 -2.09 20.18
CA PHE A 17 27.41 -2.01 18.71
C PHE A 17 26.28 -2.86 18.13
N THR A 18 26.08 -4.09 18.63
CA THR A 18 24.94 -4.94 18.23
C THR A 18 23.59 -4.36 18.63
N ILE A 19 23.47 -3.76 19.82
CA ILE A 19 22.26 -3.10 20.30
C ILE A 19 21.93 -1.87 19.44
N VAL A 20 22.93 -1.09 19.06
CA VAL A 20 22.75 0.09 18.18
C VAL A 20 22.31 -0.33 16.79
N ILE A 21 22.92 -1.36 16.20
CA ILE A 21 22.54 -1.89 14.88
C ILE A 21 21.13 -2.52 14.91
N SER A 22 20.77 -3.23 15.99
CA SER A 22 19.45 -3.89 16.08
C SER A 22 18.27 -2.93 16.27
N ARG A 23 18.53 -1.65 16.57
CA ARG A 23 17.49 -0.62 16.74
C ARG A 23 17.26 0.25 15.51
N THR A 24 17.97 0.03 14.41
CA THR A 24 17.63 0.68 13.14
C THR A 24 16.39 0.04 12.56
N THR A 25 15.21 0.40 13.06
CA THR A 25 13.97 0.18 12.34
C THR A 25 14.02 1.06 11.09
N ILE A 26 14.30 0.44 9.95
CA ILE A 26 14.21 1.13 8.67
C ILE A 26 12.73 1.49 8.49
N ALA A 27 12.42 2.77 8.55
CA ALA A 27 11.13 3.30 8.08
C ALA A 27 10.91 2.85 6.63
N SER A 28 9.69 2.87 6.16
CA SER A 28 9.36 2.39 4.79
C SER A 28 10.09 3.17 3.69
N ASP A 29 10.53 4.39 3.98
CA ASP A 29 11.35 5.22 3.11
C ASP A 29 12.74 5.42 3.73
N PRO A 30 13.81 5.49 2.92
CA PRO A 30 15.13 5.90 3.39
C PRO A 30 15.08 7.34 3.92
N ASP A 31 15.81 7.61 5.00
CA ASP A 31 16.01 8.98 5.47
C ASP A 31 16.73 9.81 4.38
N ILE A 32 16.30 11.07 4.25
CA ILE A 32 16.97 12.06 3.41
C ILE A 32 17.79 12.98 4.30
N LEU A 33 18.95 13.45 3.80
CA LEU A 33 19.89 14.32 4.54
C LEU A 33 19.52 15.81 4.41
N SER A 34 18.39 16.13 3.75
CA SER A 34 17.86 17.48 3.54
C SER A 34 16.39 17.52 3.96
N ASP A 35 15.84 18.71 4.13
CA ASP A 35 14.43 18.89 4.55
C ASP A 35 13.43 18.29 3.53
N PHE A 36 13.81 18.29 2.25
CA PHE A 36 13.02 17.69 1.17
C PHE A 36 13.91 17.30 -0.01
N ALA A 37 13.42 16.42 -0.88
CA ALA A 37 14.07 16.08 -2.13
C ALA A 37 13.89 17.22 -3.12
N SER A 38 14.99 17.89 -3.47
CA SER A 38 14.99 18.95 -4.48
C SER A 38 15.00 18.37 -5.89
N PRO A 39 14.38 19.04 -6.88
CA PRO A 39 14.53 18.67 -8.29
C PRO A 39 15.99 18.81 -8.72
N GLU A 40 16.44 17.92 -9.60
CA GLU A 40 17.76 18.05 -10.22
C GLU A 40 17.85 19.40 -10.98
N ASN A 41 18.95 20.15 -10.77
CA ASN A 41 19.23 21.42 -11.42
C ASN A 41 18.33 22.62 -11.04
N GLN A 42 17.57 22.57 -9.95
CA GLN A 42 16.88 23.75 -9.42
C GLN A 42 17.56 24.26 -8.14
N THR A 43 17.89 25.56 -8.13
CA THR A 43 18.53 26.22 -6.97
C THR A 43 17.51 26.80 -6.00
N SER A 44 16.24 26.92 -6.40
CA SER A 44 15.16 27.40 -5.55
C SER A 44 13.83 26.74 -5.96
N VAL A 45 12.95 26.51 -4.99
CA VAL A 45 11.60 26.02 -5.18
C VAL A 45 10.62 26.95 -4.47
N ASP A 46 9.37 26.97 -4.96
CA ASP A 46 8.28 27.73 -4.34
C ASP A 46 7.17 26.79 -3.87
N GLY A 47 6.05 27.34 -3.38
CA GLY A 47 4.91 26.56 -2.91
C GLY A 47 4.27 25.64 -3.97
N ASN A 48 4.45 25.94 -5.27
CA ASN A 48 3.91 25.09 -6.34
C ASN A 48 4.61 23.73 -6.38
N TYR A 49 5.92 23.67 -6.05
CA TYR A 49 6.65 22.41 -5.95
C TYR A 49 6.06 21.47 -4.88
N PHE A 50 5.50 22.02 -3.81
CA PHE A 50 4.88 21.28 -2.71
C PHE A 50 3.38 21.08 -2.90
N THR A 51 2.81 21.43 -4.07
CA THR A 51 1.38 21.38 -4.33
C THR A 51 1.05 20.37 -5.43
N TYR A 52 0.30 19.31 -5.06
CA TYR A 52 -0.21 18.33 -6.02
C TYR A 52 -1.64 18.68 -6.45
N THR A 53 -1.81 19.07 -7.70
CA THR A 53 -3.10 19.55 -8.24
C THR A 53 -3.87 18.53 -9.06
N ALA A 54 -3.28 17.36 -9.37
CA ALA A 54 -3.92 16.36 -10.23
C ALA A 54 -5.17 15.68 -9.62
N MET A 55 -5.41 15.89 -8.32
CA MET A 55 -6.65 15.43 -7.67
C MET A 55 -7.81 16.46 -7.73
N ARG A 56 -7.61 17.63 -8.36
CA ARG A 56 -8.69 18.62 -8.51
C ARG A 56 -9.82 18.03 -9.36
N GLY A 57 -11.06 18.22 -8.89
CA GLY A 57 -12.25 17.73 -9.58
C GLY A 57 -12.48 16.21 -9.54
N ILE A 58 -11.65 15.45 -8.80
CA ILE A 58 -11.78 13.99 -8.74
C ILE A 58 -13.16 13.54 -8.20
N PHE A 59 -13.71 14.26 -7.24
CA PHE A 59 -14.98 13.92 -6.60
C PHE A 59 -16.22 14.22 -7.48
N GLN A 60 -16.06 15.04 -8.52
CA GLN A 60 -17.09 15.36 -9.51
C GLN A 60 -17.12 14.37 -10.69
N LYS A 61 -16.08 13.57 -10.85
CA LYS A 61 -16.00 12.57 -11.93
C LYS A 61 -16.81 11.33 -11.57
N SER A 62 -17.68 10.92 -12.49
CA SER A 62 -18.26 9.57 -12.44
C SER A 62 -17.22 8.56 -12.88
N VAL A 63 -17.22 7.40 -12.22
CA VAL A 63 -16.36 6.26 -12.56
C VAL A 63 -17.22 5.00 -12.67
N ASP A 64 -16.91 4.14 -13.64
CA ASP A 64 -17.70 2.93 -13.92
C ASP A 64 -17.18 1.69 -13.17
N LYS A 65 -15.97 1.78 -12.65
CA LYS A 65 -15.33 0.73 -11.85
C LYS A 65 -14.59 1.34 -10.66
N CYS A 66 -14.24 0.52 -9.67
CA CYS A 66 -13.40 0.97 -8.57
C CYS A 66 -12.12 1.61 -9.11
N THR A 67 -11.93 2.87 -8.76
CA THR A 67 -10.82 3.68 -9.27
C THR A 67 -10.01 4.22 -8.10
N THR A 68 -8.69 4.10 -8.22
CA THR A 68 -7.74 4.63 -7.23
C THR A 68 -6.87 5.70 -7.89
N THR A 69 -6.98 6.94 -7.43
CA THR A 69 -6.08 8.04 -7.82
C THR A 69 -5.05 8.25 -6.74
N LYS A 70 -3.78 8.20 -7.10
CA LYS A 70 -2.65 8.18 -6.16
C LYS A 70 -1.85 9.48 -6.21
N ALA A 71 -1.27 9.83 -5.08
CA ALA A 71 -0.16 10.76 -4.94
C ALA A 71 0.95 10.02 -4.18
N THR A 72 1.75 9.25 -4.90
CA THR A 72 2.98 8.62 -4.42
C THR A 72 4.18 9.39 -4.94
N LYS A 73 5.40 9.01 -4.59
CA LYS A 73 6.59 9.66 -5.13
C LYS A 73 6.71 9.56 -6.67
N ALA A 74 5.97 8.66 -7.31
CA ALA A 74 5.95 8.55 -8.77
C ALA A 74 5.12 9.68 -9.40
N GLU A 75 3.99 10.05 -8.82
CA GLU A 75 3.12 11.11 -9.28
C GLU A 75 3.50 12.48 -8.67
N PHE A 76 4.07 12.46 -7.46
CA PHE A 76 4.43 13.65 -6.69
C PHE A 76 5.82 13.48 -6.06
N PRO A 77 6.90 13.78 -6.81
CA PRO A 77 8.28 13.47 -6.43
C PRO A 77 8.76 14.06 -5.10
N VAL A 78 8.19 15.20 -4.66
CA VAL A 78 8.53 15.83 -3.38
C VAL A 78 8.27 14.90 -2.17
N LEU A 79 7.41 13.87 -2.33
CA LEU A 79 7.15 12.87 -1.29
C LEU A 79 8.35 11.92 -1.05
N ASN A 80 9.37 11.95 -1.91
CA ASN A 80 10.54 11.08 -1.71
C ASN A 80 11.20 11.35 -0.36
N GLY A 81 11.33 10.30 0.47
CA GLY A 81 11.89 10.40 1.83
C GLY A 81 10.95 10.98 2.89
N GLN A 82 9.71 11.35 2.53
CA GLN A 82 8.76 11.95 3.49
C GLN A 82 7.90 10.91 4.25
N GLY A 83 8.05 9.62 3.94
CA GLY A 83 7.39 8.55 4.68
C GLY A 83 5.87 8.51 4.53
N VAL A 84 5.30 9.20 3.56
CA VAL A 84 3.85 9.30 3.36
C VAL A 84 3.48 9.32 1.88
N SER A 85 2.29 8.79 1.56
CA SER A 85 1.58 8.98 0.29
C SER A 85 0.08 8.93 0.52
N LEU A 86 -0.68 9.36 -0.47
CA LEU A 86 -2.14 9.44 -0.41
C LEU A 86 -2.77 8.72 -1.60
N ALA A 87 -3.93 8.09 -1.36
CA ALA A 87 -4.78 7.56 -2.40
C ALA A 87 -6.24 7.94 -2.14
N VAL A 88 -6.93 8.40 -3.18
CA VAL A 88 -8.39 8.57 -3.19
C VAL A 88 -8.99 7.39 -3.93
N LEU A 89 -9.95 6.73 -3.29
CA LEU A 89 -10.64 5.57 -3.83
C LEU A 89 -12.10 5.91 -4.06
N GLN A 90 -12.57 5.66 -5.28
CA GLN A 90 -13.96 5.84 -5.68
C GLN A 90 -14.57 4.49 -6.02
N PHE A 91 -15.69 4.17 -5.39
CA PHE A 91 -16.36 2.89 -5.51
C PHE A 91 -17.77 3.12 -6.10
N PRO A 92 -17.99 2.87 -7.39
CA PRO A 92 -19.34 2.76 -7.92
C PRO A 92 -20.19 1.74 -7.16
N PRO A 93 -21.53 1.77 -7.32
CA PRO A 93 -22.41 0.77 -6.74
C PRO A 93 -21.98 -0.66 -7.06
N GLY A 94 -21.88 -1.53 -6.06
CA GLY A 94 -21.50 -2.94 -6.22
C GLY A 94 -20.05 -3.21 -6.59
N SER A 95 -19.18 -2.20 -6.62
CA SER A 95 -17.78 -2.36 -7.06
C SER A 95 -16.84 -2.83 -5.96
N VAL A 96 -15.75 -3.46 -6.38
CA VAL A 96 -14.72 -4.04 -5.49
C VAL A 96 -13.36 -3.45 -5.83
N ASN A 97 -12.60 -3.05 -4.83
CA ASN A 97 -11.14 -3.02 -4.89
C ASN A 97 -10.65 -4.43 -4.50
N PRO A 98 -10.13 -5.21 -5.43
CA PRO A 98 -9.86 -6.63 -5.21
C PRO A 98 -8.80 -6.85 -4.15
N PRO A 99 -8.64 -8.08 -3.63
CA PRO A 99 -7.59 -8.42 -2.68
C PRO A 99 -6.22 -7.98 -3.17
N HIS A 100 -5.55 -7.18 -2.35
CA HIS A 100 -4.23 -6.60 -2.62
C HIS A 100 -3.49 -6.38 -1.30
N TYR A 101 -2.21 -6.04 -1.38
CA TYR A 101 -1.44 -5.64 -0.21
C TYR A 101 -0.43 -4.55 -0.56
N HIS A 102 0.02 -3.84 0.47
CA HIS A 102 1.11 -2.88 0.38
C HIS A 102 2.36 -3.47 1.04
N SER A 103 3.36 -3.84 0.23
CA SER A 103 4.57 -4.50 0.74
C SER A 103 5.42 -3.59 1.64
N ARG A 104 5.29 -2.27 1.49
CA ARG A 104 6.15 -1.28 2.16
C ARG A 104 5.39 -0.28 3.04
N ALA A 105 4.06 -0.33 3.09
CA ALA A 105 3.26 0.67 3.80
C ALA A 105 2.12 0.05 4.60
N THR A 106 1.82 0.63 5.75
CA THR A 106 0.53 0.51 6.44
C THR A 106 -0.44 1.49 5.80
N GLY A 107 -1.70 1.10 5.63
CA GLY A 107 -2.76 1.97 5.11
C GLY A 107 -3.72 2.39 6.22
N LEU A 108 -3.95 3.69 6.38
CA LEU A 108 -5.02 4.23 7.22
C LEU A 108 -6.11 4.79 6.31
N PHE A 109 -7.26 4.13 6.29
CA PHE A 109 -8.37 4.44 5.40
C PHE A 109 -9.48 5.17 6.15
N LEU A 110 -9.92 6.31 5.61
CA LEU A 110 -11.08 7.08 6.07
C LEU A 110 -12.18 7.02 5.02
N LEU A 111 -13.38 6.57 5.40
CA LEU A 111 -14.55 6.62 4.53
C LEU A 111 -15.19 8.00 4.58
N LEU A 112 -15.22 8.71 3.44
CA LEU A 112 -15.76 10.07 3.30
C LEU A 112 -17.24 10.10 2.91
N GLU A 113 -17.69 9.12 2.11
CA GLU A 113 -19.05 9.05 1.58
C GLU A 113 -19.50 7.59 1.43
N GLY A 114 -20.75 7.31 1.75
CA GLY A 114 -21.38 6.01 1.52
C GLY A 114 -21.16 4.99 2.64
N VAL A 115 -21.20 3.71 2.26
CA VAL A 115 -20.95 2.56 3.13
C VAL A 115 -20.01 1.62 2.42
N LEU A 116 -19.15 0.92 3.15
CA LEU A 116 -18.13 0.06 2.56
C LEU A 116 -17.85 -1.13 3.47
N GLU A 117 -17.81 -2.32 2.91
CA GLU A 117 -17.23 -3.46 3.61
C GLU A 117 -15.73 -3.49 3.34
N VAL A 118 -14.95 -3.62 4.40
CA VAL A 118 -13.50 -3.71 4.35
C VAL A 118 -13.03 -4.92 5.15
N GLY A 119 -11.88 -5.48 4.78
CA GLY A 119 -11.29 -6.55 5.57
C GLY A 119 -9.86 -6.85 5.19
N PHE A 120 -9.13 -7.46 6.13
CA PHE A 120 -7.80 -8.01 5.88
C PHE A 120 -7.67 -9.41 6.50
N VAL A 121 -6.73 -10.19 5.98
CA VAL A 121 -6.41 -11.52 6.49
C VAL A 121 -5.02 -11.50 7.12
N ASP A 122 -4.89 -12.01 8.34
CA ASP A 122 -3.59 -12.10 9.02
C ASP A 122 -2.77 -13.32 8.58
N THR A 123 -1.57 -13.46 9.12
CA THR A 123 -0.64 -14.56 8.80
C THR A 123 -1.11 -15.93 9.33
N LYS A 124 -2.13 -15.96 10.18
CA LYS A 124 -2.79 -17.18 10.68
C LYS A 124 -4.00 -17.56 9.85
N GLY A 125 -4.34 -16.78 8.81
CA GLY A 125 -5.51 -16.99 7.98
C GLY A 125 -6.83 -16.48 8.59
N VAL A 126 -6.76 -15.66 9.64
CA VAL A 126 -7.95 -15.08 10.27
C VAL A 126 -8.38 -13.84 9.50
N LEU A 127 -9.64 -13.79 9.09
CA LEU A 127 -10.26 -12.64 8.45
C LEU A 127 -10.80 -11.67 9.52
N TYR A 128 -10.37 -10.41 9.43
CA TYR A 128 -10.91 -9.28 10.19
C TYR A 128 -11.68 -8.39 9.23
N THR A 129 -12.97 -8.25 9.42
CA THR A 129 -13.85 -7.49 8.52
C THR A 129 -14.75 -6.52 9.28
N GLN A 130 -15.13 -5.41 8.64
CA GLN A 130 -16.03 -4.41 9.18
C GLN A 130 -16.83 -3.74 8.06
N ARG A 131 -18.06 -3.33 8.38
CA ARG A 131 -18.88 -2.46 7.54
C ARG A 131 -18.77 -1.02 8.04
N LEU A 132 -18.09 -0.21 7.25
CA LEU A 132 -17.83 1.19 7.57
C LEU A 132 -18.99 2.07 7.12
N LYS A 133 -19.19 3.15 7.87
CA LYS A 133 -20.03 4.30 7.54
C LYS A 133 -19.15 5.53 7.38
N THR A 134 -19.69 6.54 6.74
CA THR A 134 -19.02 7.86 6.61
C THR A 134 -18.48 8.34 7.95
N GLY A 135 -17.20 8.69 7.99
CA GLY A 135 -16.45 9.11 9.18
C GLY A 135 -15.66 7.99 9.86
N ASP A 136 -15.92 6.71 9.54
CA ASP A 136 -15.16 5.60 10.11
C ASP A 136 -13.74 5.53 9.52
N ILE A 137 -12.81 5.13 10.38
CA ILE A 137 -11.41 4.89 10.02
C ILE A 137 -11.10 3.41 10.22
N PHE A 138 -10.38 2.80 9.25
CA PHE A 138 -9.94 1.41 9.32
C PHE A 138 -8.45 1.29 8.99
N LEU A 139 -7.74 0.46 9.75
CA LEU A 139 -6.32 0.21 9.56
C LEU A 139 -6.09 -1.06 8.73
N PHE A 140 -5.31 -0.95 7.66
CA PHE A 140 -4.76 -2.08 6.92
C PHE A 140 -3.30 -2.27 7.28
N PRO A 141 -2.93 -3.35 8.00
CA PRO A 141 -1.54 -3.58 8.41
C PRO A 141 -0.63 -3.81 7.19
N LYS A 142 0.62 -3.35 7.29
CA LYS A 142 1.64 -3.53 6.27
C LYS A 142 1.82 -4.99 5.89
N GLY A 143 1.83 -5.27 4.59
CA GLY A 143 2.09 -6.60 4.04
C GLY A 143 0.91 -7.56 4.09
N LEU A 144 -0.18 -7.24 4.80
CA LEU A 144 -1.35 -8.12 4.87
C LEU A 144 -2.30 -7.85 3.70
N GLN A 145 -2.81 -8.94 3.11
CA GLN A 145 -3.80 -8.86 2.04
C GLN A 145 -5.11 -8.30 2.58
N HIS A 146 -5.70 -7.37 1.84
CA HIS A 146 -6.93 -6.69 2.23
C HIS A 146 -7.77 -6.33 1.00
N TYR A 147 -9.05 -6.03 1.23
CA TYR A 147 -9.99 -5.65 0.18
C TYR A 147 -10.95 -4.58 0.66
N GLN A 148 -11.62 -3.92 -0.28
CA GLN A 148 -12.75 -3.04 -0.02
C GLN A 148 -13.87 -3.34 -1.02
N TYR A 149 -15.11 -3.37 -0.54
CA TYR A 149 -16.29 -3.70 -1.32
C TYR A 149 -17.44 -2.74 -1.04
N ASN A 150 -17.91 -2.06 -2.06
CA ASN A 150 -19.14 -1.28 -1.97
C ASN A 150 -20.34 -2.22 -2.16
N PHE A 151 -20.94 -2.65 -1.04
CA PHE A 151 -22.09 -3.55 -1.06
C PHE A 151 -23.43 -2.82 -1.29
N ASP A 152 -23.42 -1.48 -1.42
CA ASP A 152 -24.59 -0.72 -1.84
C ASP A 152 -24.65 -0.71 -3.37
N TYR A 153 -25.70 -1.30 -3.93
CA TYR A 153 -25.93 -1.35 -5.38
C TYR A 153 -26.59 -0.12 -5.97
N LYS A 154 -26.84 0.92 -5.16
CA LYS A 154 -27.51 2.17 -5.57
C LYS A 154 -26.64 3.40 -5.39
N ARG A 155 -25.74 3.40 -4.43
CA ARG A 155 -24.95 4.57 -4.05
C ARG A 155 -23.46 4.27 -4.16
N LYS A 156 -22.72 5.27 -4.62
CA LYS A 156 -21.25 5.24 -4.60
C LYS A 156 -20.72 5.32 -3.17
N ALA A 157 -19.49 4.90 -2.98
CA ALA A 157 -18.70 5.21 -1.80
C ALA A 157 -17.39 5.87 -2.20
N VAL A 158 -16.85 6.71 -1.34
CA VAL A 158 -15.59 7.43 -1.53
C VAL A 158 -14.77 7.38 -0.25
N GLY A 159 -13.50 7.06 -0.37
CA GLY A 159 -12.59 7.07 0.75
C GLY A 159 -11.20 7.59 0.40
N VAL A 160 -10.44 7.89 1.43
CA VAL A 160 -9.05 8.34 1.35
C VAL A 160 -8.18 7.42 2.19
N ALA A 161 -7.09 6.95 1.61
CA ALA A 161 -6.06 6.19 2.30
C ALA A 161 -4.78 7.01 2.44
N ALA A 162 -4.34 7.25 3.67
CA ALA A 162 -2.98 7.67 3.98
C ALA A 162 -2.09 6.41 4.09
N LEU A 163 -0.97 6.41 3.38
CA LEU A 163 -0.06 5.26 3.32
C LEU A 163 1.28 5.64 3.95
N GLY A 164 1.77 4.83 4.88
CA GLY A 164 3.02 5.05 5.61
C GLY A 164 4.26 4.75 4.76
N GLY A 165 4.46 5.54 3.71
CA GLY A 165 5.58 5.46 2.79
C GLY A 165 5.28 6.13 1.46
N ALA A 166 6.24 6.83 0.87
CA ALA A 166 6.11 7.50 -0.41
C ALA A 166 5.96 6.53 -1.59
N SER A 167 6.36 5.25 -1.39
CA SER A 167 6.25 4.18 -2.38
C SER A 167 5.67 2.91 -1.75
N PRO A 168 4.36 2.80 -1.57
CA PRO A 168 3.72 1.74 -0.78
C PRO A 168 3.91 0.33 -1.32
N GLY A 169 4.23 0.15 -2.61
CA GLY A 169 4.44 -1.17 -3.21
C GLY A 169 3.16 -2.00 -3.27
N THR A 170 2.15 -1.45 -3.92
CA THR A 170 0.86 -2.14 -4.08
C THR A 170 0.98 -3.35 -5.01
N VAL A 171 0.50 -4.50 -4.55
CA VAL A 171 0.41 -5.75 -5.31
C VAL A 171 -1.03 -6.21 -5.29
N THR A 172 -1.68 -6.21 -6.44
CA THR A 172 -3.05 -6.72 -6.62
C THR A 172 -2.98 -8.22 -6.88
N LEU A 173 -3.60 -9.03 -6.01
CA LEU A 173 -3.45 -10.49 -6.06
C LEU A 173 -3.97 -11.12 -7.35
N PRO A 174 -5.18 -10.81 -7.88
CA PRO A 174 -5.62 -11.39 -9.13
C PRO A 174 -4.63 -11.18 -10.28
N SER A 175 -4.19 -9.95 -10.51
CA SER A 175 -3.24 -9.66 -11.60
C SER A 175 -1.84 -10.20 -11.34
N SER A 176 -1.34 -10.14 -10.10
CA SER A 176 -0.01 -10.66 -9.77
C SER A 176 0.10 -12.18 -9.90
N ILE A 177 -0.99 -12.89 -9.72
CA ILE A 177 -1.06 -14.35 -9.88
C ILE A 177 -1.31 -14.73 -11.34
N PHE A 178 -2.34 -14.16 -11.95
CA PHE A 178 -2.82 -14.64 -13.24
C PHE A 178 -2.19 -13.91 -14.44
N ASN A 179 -1.64 -12.69 -14.28
CA ASN A 179 -1.05 -11.91 -15.38
C ASN A 179 0.50 -11.77 -15.29
N SER A 180 1.15 -12.49 -14.38
CA SER A 180 2.61 -12.42 -14.16
C SER A 180 3.46 -13.34 -15.04
N GLY A 181 2.86 -14.10 -15.94
CA GLY A 181 3.58 -15.09 -16.77
C GLY A 181 3.77 -16.46 -16.12
N ILE A 182 3.25 -16.69 -14.92
CA ILE A 182 3.21 -18.05 -14.33
C ILE A 182 2.42 -18.98 -15.25
N SER A 183 2.98 -20.18 -15.56
CA SER A 183 2.35 -21.11 -16.48
C SER A 183 1.01 -21.62 -15.95
N GLU A 184 0.07 -21.87 -16.85
CA GLU A 184 -1.26 -22.40 -16.51
C GLU A 184 -1.18 -23.74 -15.79
N LEU A 185 -0.19 -24.56 -16.10
CA LEU A 185 0.01 -25.86 -15.45
C LEU A 185 0.41 -25.70 -13.98
N VAL A 186 1.29 -24.75 -13.66
CA VAL A 186 1.68 -24.43 -12.27
C VAL A 186 0.47 -23.93 -11.49
N LEU A 187 -0.29 -22.99 -12.08
CA LEU A 187 -1.49 -22.44 -11.45
C LEU A 187 -2.56 -23.50 -11.25
N ALA A 188 -2.83 -24.35 -12.28
CA ALA A 188 -3.80 -25.42 -12.17
C ALA A 188 -3.48 -26.39 -11.03
N LYS A 189 -2.21 -26.82 -10.91
CA LYS A 189 -1.77 -27.66 -9.79
C LYS A 189 -1.88 -26.96 -8.45
N SER A 190 -1.48 -25.68 -8.36
CA SER A 190 -1.51 -24.89 -7.12
C SER A 190 -2.94 -24.69 -6.59
N PHE A 191 -3.89 -24.40 -7.50
CA PHE A 191 -5.30 -24.17 -7.16
C PHE A 191 -6.15 -25.46 -7.20
N LYS A 192 -5.52 -26.63 -7.43
CA LYS A 192 -6.19 -27.95 -7.53
C LYS A 192 -7.36 -27.92 -8.52
N THR A 193 -7.14 -27.36 -9.71
CA THR A 193 -8.10 -27.22 -10.81
C THR A 193 -7.48 -27.62 -12.15
N ASP A 194 -8.19 -27.40 -13.23
CA ASP A 194 -7.72 -27.69 -14.59
C ASP A 194 -7.20 -26.43 -15.32
N VAL A 195 -6.41 -26.66 -16.37
CA VAL A 195 -5.80 -25.60 -17.18
C VAL A 195 -6.85 -24.73 -17.90
N LYS A 196 -7.99 -25.30 -18.27
CA LYS A 196 -9.07 -24.57 -18.96
C LYS A 196 -9.70 -23.52 -18.03
N THR A 197 -9.90 -23.87 -16.77
CA THR A 197 -10.38 -22.94 -15.74
C THR A 197 -9.38 -21.81 -15.51
N ILE A 198 -8.08 -22.11 -15.40
CA ILE A 198 -7.05 -21.09 -15.25
C ILE A 198 -7.02 -20.13 -16.45
N LYS A 199 -7.11 -20.63 -17.69
CA LYS A 199 -7.18 -19.78 -18.89
C LYS A 199 -8.34 -18.79 -18.84
N LYS A 200 -9.54 -19.26 -18.47
CA LYS A 200 -10.72 -18.38 -18.31
C LYS A 200 -10.49 -17.26 -17.27
N ILE A 201 -9.85 -17.59 -16.14
CA ILE A 201 -9.55 -16.59 -15.11
C ILE A 201 -8.52 -15.58 -15.65
N LYS A 202 -7.47 -16.03 -16.34
CA LYS A 202 -6.46 -15.15 -16.96
C LYS A 202 -7.12 -14.18 -17.96
N GLU A 203 -7.96 -14.68 -18.85
CA GLU A 203 -8.70 -13.85 -19.81
C GLU A 203 -9.55 -12.79 -19.10
N ALA A 204 -10.32 -13.18 -18.07
CA ALA A 204 -11.14 -12.26 -17.29
C ALA A 204 -10.33 -11.20 -16.52
N THR A 205 -9.12 -11.53 -16.06
CA THR A 205 -8.26 -10.59 -15.31
C THR A 205 -7.43 -9.67 -16.22
N THR A 206 -7.31 -9.96 -17.50
CA THR A 206 -6.55 -9.15 -18.47
C THR A 206 -7.41 -8.03 -19.10
N THR A 207 -8.72 -8.16 -19.10
CA THR A 207 -9.68 -7.23 -19.74
C THR A 207 -10.07 -6.03 -18.86
N HIS A 208 -9.26 -5.70 -17.83
CA HIS A 208 -9.58 -4.60 -16.89
C HIS A 208 -8.53 -3.50 -16.87
#